data_a69178d0c5fb65a25c2e16e015899d8b
#
_entry.id   a69178d0c5fb65a25c2e16e015899d8b
#
_cell.length_a   1.000
_cell.length_b   1.000
_cell.length_c   1.000
_cell.angle_alpha   90.00
_cell.angle_beta   90.00
_cell.angle_gamma   90.00
#
_symmetry.space_group_name_H-M   'P 1'
#
loop_
_entity.id
_entity.type
_entity.pdbx_description
1 polymer ?
#
loop_
_entity_poly.entity_id
_entity_poly.type
_entity_poly.pdbx_seq_one_letter_code
_entity_poly.pdbx_strand_id
1 'polypeptide(L)' 'MKSREEQLSWAKQRALICVDMGGFSDAVAGLRADLAENPLTKGVMSSDQARRGYKAAIDAALGRGSQALTEWIEGFR' A
#
# COMPACT_ATOMS: atom_id res chain seq x y z
N MET A 1 -15.91 4.06 -13.23
CA MET A 1 -14.75 3.31 -12.72
C MET A 1 -13.49 4.13 -12.96
N LYS A 2 -12.59 4.17 -11.96
CA LYS A 2 -11.32 4.89 -12.11
C LYS A 2 -10.43 4.19 -13.13
N SER A 3 -9.60 4.96 -13.84
CA SER A 3 -8.53 4.39 -14.65
C SER A 3 -7.51 3.70 -13.72
N ARG A 4 -6.61 2.89 -14.31
CA ARG A 4 -5.56 2.23 -13.53
C ARG A 4 -4.71 3.26 -12.76
N GLU A 5 -4.32 4.35 -13.42
CA GLU A 5 -3.49 5.38 -12.79
C GLU A 5 -4.23 6.11 -11.68
N GLU A 6 -5.50 6.43 -11.89
CA GLU A 6 -6.33 7.07 -10.87
C GLU A 6 -6.51 6.16 -9.66
N GLN A 7 -6.74 4.86 -9.87
CA GLN A 7 -6.90 3.91 -8.79
C GLN A 7 -5.60 3.76 -8.00
N LEU A 8 -4.46 3.66 -8.67
CA LEU A 8 -3.16 3.59 -8.00
C LEU A 8 -2.89 4.84 -7.17
N SER A 9 -3.09 6.02 -7.74
CA SER A 9 -2.86 7.29 -7.05
C SER A 9 -3.75 7.42 -5.82
N TRP A 10 -5.03 7.12 -5.96
CA TRP A 10 -6.01 7.18 -4.88
C TRP A 10 -5.64 6.22 -3.73
N ALA A 11 -5.32 4.97 -4.08
CA ALA A 11 -4.96 3.96 -3.09
C ALA A 11 -3.69 4.34 -2.33
N LYS A 12 -2.68 4.83 -3.05
CA LYS A 12 -1.42 5.28 -2.44
C LYS A 12 -1.63 6.44 -1.47
N GLN A 13 -2.44 7.43 -1.83
CA GLN A 13 -2.72 8.56 -0.97
C GLN A 13 -3.39 8.11 0.34
N ARG A 14 -4.36 7.22 0.24
CA ARG A 14 -5.05 6.68 1.42
C ARG A 14 -4.09 5.92 2.33
N ALA A 15 -3.21 5.12 1.73
CA ALA A 15 -2.23 4.36 2.50
C ALA A 15 -1.22 5.28 3.20
N LEU A 16 -0.76 6.33 2.53
CA LEU A 16 0.18 7.29 3.12
C LEU A 16 -0.44 8.05 4.29
N ILE A 17 -1.73 8.38 4.23
CA ILE A 17 -2.45 8.97 5.34
C ILE A 17 -2.43 8.03 6.55
N CYS A 18 -2.68 6.74 6.33
CA CYS A 18 -2.63 5.75 7.40
C CYS A 18 -1.24 5.65 8.02
N VAL A 19 -0.19 5.73 7.22
CA VAL A 19 1.20 5.74 7.73
C VAL A 19 1.44 6.94 8.62
N ASP A 20 1.00 8.12 8.21
CA ASP A 20 1.16 9.34 8.99
C ASP A 20 0.43 9.27 10.33
N MET A 21 -0.66 8.53 10.38
CA MET A 21 -1.44 8.33 11.60
C MET A 21 -0.92 7.17 12.46
N GLY A 22 0.14 6.50 12.04
CA GLY A 22 0.71 5.37 12.76
C GLY A 22 -0.02 4.03 12.53
N GLY A 23 -0.98 3.98 11.63
CA GLY A 23 -1.73 2.76 11.31
C GLY A 23 -1.03 1.93 10.23
N PHE A 24 0.13 1.37 10.54
CA PHE A 24 0.97 0.70 9.54
C PHE A 24 0.31 -0.54 8.94
N SER A 25 -0.29 -1.39 9.76
CA SER A 25 -1.02 -2.57 9.28
C SER A 25 -2.24 -2.17 8.45
N ASP A 26 -2.94 -1.11 8.88
CA ASP A 26 -4.11 -0.59 8.16
C ASP A 26 -3.72 -0.02 6.81
N ALA A 27 -2.53 0.59 6.72
CA ALA A 27 -2.02 1.10 5.44
C ALA A 27 -1.85 -0.03 4.43
N VAL A 28 -1.25 -1.15 4.84
CA VAL A 28 -1.06 -2.31 3.96
C VAL A 28 -2.39 -2.93 3.58
N ALA A 29 -3.24 -3.20 4.55
CA ALA A 29 -4.55 -3.84 4.31
C ALA A 29 -5.43 -2.96 3.43
N GLY A 30 -5.47 -1.66 3.70
CA GLY A 30 -6.27 -0.71 2.93
C GLY A 30 -5.78 -0.58 1.49
N LEU A 31 -4.47 -0.50 1.28
CA LEU A 31 -3.91 -0.42 -0.07
C LEU A 31 -4.28 -1.66 -0.89
N ARG A 32 -4.15 -2.84 -0.29
CA ARG A 32 -4.48 -4.09 -0.96
C ARG A 32 -5.97 -4.15 -1.32
N ALA A 33 -6.83 -3.76 -0.39
CA ALA A 33 -8.26 -3.74 -0.64
C ALA A 33 -8.64 -2.75 -1.75
N ASP A 34 -8.07 -1.55 -1.69
CA ASP A 34 -8.35 -0.51 -2.69
C ASP A 34 -7.90 -0.92 -4.09
N LEU A 35 -6.74 -1.58 -4.22
CA LEU A 35 -6.27 -2.05 -5.52
C LEU A 35 -7.09 -3.25 -6.03
N ALA A 36 -7.62 -4.06 -5.13
CA ALA A 36 -8.43 -5.22 -5.52
C ALA A 36 -9.83 -4.83 -6.01
N GLU A 37 -10.33 -3.63 -5.69
CA GLU A 37 -11.63 -3.15 -6.13
C GLU A 37 -11.70 -2.92 -7.64
N ASN A 38 -10.59 -2.58 -8.28
CA ASN A 38 -10.57 -2.24 -9.70
C ASN A 38 -9.92 -3.38 -10.48
N PRO A 39 -10.61 -3.96 -11.48
CA PRO A 39 -10.02 -5.03 -12.29
C PRO A 39 -8.69 -4.66 -12.95
N LEU A 40 -8.46 -3.36 -13.21
CA LEU A 40 -7.23 -2.88 -13.84
C LEU A 40 -6.01 -2.93 -12.89
N THR A 41 -6.25 -2.94 -11.57
CA THR A 41 -5.18 -2.99 -10.56
C THR A 41 -5.18 -4.29 -9.76
N LYS A 42 -6.20 -5.10 -9.89
CA LYS A 42 -6.35 -6.34 -9.12
C LYS A 42 -5.17 -7.29 -9.29
N GLY A 43 -4.62 -7.40 -10.50
CA GLY A 43 -3.48 -8.28 -10.78
C GLY A 43 -2.22 -7.92 -10.03
N VAL A 44 -2.08 -6.67 -9.57
CA VAL A 44 -0.94 -6.22 -8.79
C VAL A 44 -0.85 -6.94 -7.45
N MET A 45 -1.97 -7.43 -6.93
CA MET A 45 -2.04 -8.09 -5.61
C MET A 45 -1.34 -9.46 -5.58
N SER A 46 -1.08 -10.08 -6.73
CA SER A 46 -0.34 -11.34 -6.80
C SER A 46 1.16 -11.15 -7.01
N SER A 47 1.64 -9.92 -7.07
CA SER A 47 3.06 -9.62 -7.30
C SER A 47 3.87 -9.78 -6.01
N ASP A 48 5.19 -9.94 -6.16
CA ASP A 48 6.11 -9.94 -5.02
C ASP A 48 6.07 -8.60 -4.29
N GLN A 49 5.82 -7.52 -5.00
CA GLN A 49 5.67 -6.19 -4.40
C GLN A 49 4.58 -6.19 -3.34
N ALA A 50 3.42 -6.79 -3.62
CA ALA A 50 2.32 -6.85 -2.67
C ALA A 50 2.69 -7.62 -1.39
N ARG A 51 3.49 -8.68 -1.51
CA ARG A 51 3.89 -9.52 -0.39
C ARG A 51 4.84 -8.81 0.58
N ARG A 52 5.66 -7.91 0.09
CA ARG A 52 6.67 -7.20 0.90
C ARG A 52 6.06 -6.21 1.89
N GLY A 53 4.81 -5.82 1.66
CA GLY A 53 4.15 -4.81 2.50
C GLY A 53 4.02 -5.20 3.96
N TYR A 54 3.72 -6.45 4.24
CA TYR A 54 3.56 -6.90 5.62
C TYR A 54 4.86 -6.82 6.40
N LYS A 55 5.98 -7.18 5.78
CA LYS A 55 7.29 -7.04 6.43
C LYS A 55 7.62 -5.58 6.70
N ALA A 56 7.37 -4.70 5.74
CA ALA A 56 7.60 -3.27 5.91
C ALA A 56 6.74 -2.69 7.03
N ALA A 57 5.48 -3.14 7.14
CA ALA A 57 4.59 -2.70 8.21
C ALA A 57 5.07 -3.18 9.60
N ILE A 58 5.54 -4.42 9.69
CA ILE A 58 6.09 -4.98 10.93
C ILE A 58 7.33 -4.18 11.34
N ASP A 59 8.24 -3.91 10.42
CA ASP A 59 9.45 -3.15 10.70
C ASP A 59 9.11 -1.73 11.21
N ALA A 60 8.12 -1.07 10.61
CA ALA A 60 7.67 0.24 11.06
C ALA A 60 7.08 0.17 12.47
N ALA A 61 6.27 -0.84 12.75
CA ALA A 61 5.65 -1.03 14.07
C ALA A 61 6.70 -1.31 15.17
N LEU A 62 7.84 -1.91 14.80
CA LEU A 62 8.94 -2.19 15.72
C LEU A 62 9.88 -0.99 15.92
N GLY A 63 9.54 0.16 15.37
CA GLY A 63 10.32 1.38 15.53
C GLY A 63 11.51 1.51 14.58
N ARG A 64 11.56 0.70 13.53
CA ARG A 64 12.64 0.75 12.53
C ARG A 64 12.42 1.84 11.47
N GLY A 65 11.37 2.64 11.64
CA GLY A 65 11.00 3.72 10.73
C GLY A 65 9.99 3.29 9.70
N SER A 66 9.24 4.27 9.20
CA SER A 66 8.19 4.06 8.21
C SER A 66 8.65 4.27 6.77
N GLN A 67 9.93 4.60 6.56
CA GLN A 67 10.44 4.91 5.23
C GLN A 67 10.30 3.73 4.27
N ALA A 68 10.65 2.52 4.73
CA ALA A 68 10.53 1.32 3.90
C ALA A 68 9.07 1.07 3.49
N LEU A 69 8.13 1.32 4.40
CA LEU A 69 6.70 1.17 4.11
C LEU A 69 6.23 2.21 3.09
N THR A 70 6.67 3.46 3.25
CA THR A 70 6.37 4.53 2.30
C THR A 70 6.91 4.19 0.90
N GLU A 71 8.15 3.73 0.82
CA GLU A 71 8.76 3.32 -0.44
C GLU A 71 8.01 2.15 -1.08
N TRP A 72 7.56 1.20 -0.28
CA TRP A 72 6.76 0.08 -0.76
C TRP A 72 5.45 0.57 -1.39
N ILE A 73 4.75 1.48 -0.70
CA ILE A 73 3.50 2.06 -1.20
C ILE A 73 3.74 2.78 -2.54
N GLU A 74 4.77 3.61 -2.59
CA GLU A 74 5.09 4.39 -3.79
C GLU A 74 5.61 3.54 -4.95
N GLY A 75 6.09 2.35 -4.66
CA GLY A 75 6.63 1.43 -5.66
C GLY A 75 5.59 0.75 -6.54
N PHE A 76 4.33 0.81 -6.19
CA PHE A 76 3.26 0.24 -7.04
C PHE A 76 3.10 1.07 -8.33
N ARG A 77 3.03 0.36 -9.46
CA ARG A 77 2.92 0.99 -10.78
C ARG A 77 1.90 0.29 -11.67
#